data_e5dc26f6c68d33a6013f2c0994224235
#
_entry.id   e5dc26f6c68d33a6013f2c0994224235
#
_cell.length_a   1.000
_cell.length_b   1.000
_cell.length_c   1.000
_cell.angle_alpha   90.00
_cell.angle_beta   90.00
_cell.angle_gamma   90.00
#
_symmetry.space_group_name_H-M   'P 1'
#
loop_
_entity.id
_entity.type
_entity.pdbx_description
1 polymer ?
#
loop_
_entity_poly.entity_id
_entity_poly.type
_entity_poly.pdbx_seq_one_letter_code
_entity_poly.pdbx_strand_id
1 'polypeptide(L)'
;MKNILNLMALFAFVLCCVSCDDDEKAEIPTLPVTAANLNGTWQLAEWNGQPMTEGTYCYITFNCRELTFEMYQKFDSMYARYITGSFSLENDPYLGYVISGEYDFGNGDWNHDYIVTDLLESGSMIWTAKDDDNDVSKYARCEKVPESIIEEAKADKD
;
A
#
# COMPACT_ATOMS: atom_id res chain seq x y z
N MET A 1 -9.22 -31.15 -68.05
CA MET A 1 -9.83 -29.98 -67.39
C MET A 1 -10.68 -30.40 -66.22
N LYS A 2 -10.15 -31.19 -65.29
CA LYS A 2 -10.90 -31.63 -64.09
C LYS A 2 -10.18 -31.34 -62.73
N ASN A 3 -9.00 -30.72 -62.79
CA ASN A 3 -8.17 -30.52 -61.59
C ASN A 3 -8.05 -29.06 -61.12
N ILE A 4 -8.75 -28.14 -61.76
CA ILE A 4 -8.68 -26.72 -61.42
C ILE A 4 -9.86 -26.32 -60.45
N LEU A 5 -10.92 -27.11 -60.42
CA LEU A 5 -12.11 -26.80 -59.68
C LEU A 5 -11.99 -27.19 -58.17
N ASN A 6 -11.02 -28.07 -57.85
CA ASN A 6 -10.80 -28.49 -56.44
C ASN A 6 -9.80 -27.62 -55.66
N LEU A 7 -9.12 -26.68 -56.34
CA LEU A 7 -8.16 -25.82 -55.65
C LEU A 7 -8.76 -24.50 -55.14
N MET A 8 -9.95 -24.14 -55.62
CA MET A 8 -10.65 -22.91 -55.18
C MET A 8 -11.58 -23.10 -53.97
N ALA A 9 -11.87 -24.34 -53.59
CA ALA A 9 -12.71 -24.62 -52.42
C ALA A 9 -11.93 -24.69 -51.09
N LEU A 10 -10.58 -24.64 -51.12
CA LEU A 10 -9.73 -24.74 -49.92
C LEU A 10 -9.22 -23.39 -49.41
N PHE A 11 -9.59 -22.28 -50.05
CA PHE A 11 -9.09 -20.95 -49.66
C PHE A 11 -10.14 -20.06 -49.03
N ALA A 12 -11.35 -20.58 -48.77
CA ALA A 12 -12.44 -19.79 -48.16
C ALA A 12 -12.74 -20.09 -46.67
N PHE A 13 -11.85 -20.82 -45.98
CA PHE A 13 -12.14 -21.23 -44.59
C PHE A 13 -11.09 -20.82 -43.53
N VAL A 14 -10.29 -19.79 -43.80
CA VAL A 14 -9.26 -19.29 -42.86
C VAL A 14 -9.45 -17.80 -42.61
N LEU A 15 -10.67 -17.34 -42.40
CA LEU A 15 -10.91 -15.95 -41.93
C LEU A 15 -12.11 -15.88 -41.01
N CYS A 16 -12.04 -16.54 -39.85
CA CYS A 16 -12.95 -16.28 -38.72
C CYS A 16 -12.33 -16.82 -37.43
N CYS A 17 -11.15 -16.33 -37.07
CA CYS A 17 -10.68 -16.37 -35.65
C CYS A 17 -9.93 -15.08 -35.38
N VAL A 18 -10.62 -13.93 -35.53
CA VAL A 18 -10.27 -12.79 -34.72
C VAL A 18 -10.95 -13.07 -33.41
N SER A 19 -10.28 -13.79 -32.53
CA SER A 19 -10.56 -13.80 -31.11
C SER A 19 -10.30 -12.39 -30.66
N CYS A 20 -11.34 -11.68 -30.29
CA CYS A 20 -11.20 -10.56 -29.37
C CYS A 20 -10.67 -11.16 -28.08
N ASP A 21 -9.39 -11.02 -27.82
CA ASP A 21 -8.87 -11.04 -26.48
C ASP A 21 -9.44 -9.78 -25.81
N ASP A 22 -10.62 -9.92 -25.23
CA ASP A 22 -11.01 -9.09 -24.10
C ASP A 22 -10.04 -9.50 -23.00
N ASP A 23 -8.97 -8.72 -22.86
CA ASP A 23 -8.14 -8.71 -21.66
C ASP A 23 -9.07 -8.33 -20.49
N GLU A 24 -9.80 -9.30 -19.95
CA GLU A 24 -10.38 -9.17 -18.60
C GLU A 24 -9.19 -8.95 -17.68
N LYS A 25 -8.92 -7.67 -17.38
CA LYS A 25 -8.00 -7.32 -16.30
C LYS A 25 -8.56 -8.00 -15.06
N ALA A 26 -7.88 -9.05 -14.60
CA ALA A 26 -8.24 -9.74 -13.38
C ALA A 26 -8.37 -8.67 -12.28
N GLU A 27 -9.57 -8.48 -11.74
CA GLU A 27 -9.79 -7.56 -10.65
C GLU A 27 -8.95 -8.03 -9.46
N ILE A 28 -8.04 -7.16 -9.00
CA ILE A 28 -7.23 -7.47 -7.83
C ILE A 28 -8.14 -7.36 -6.60
N PRO A 29 -8.30 -8.43 -5.79
CA PRO A 29 -9.19 -8.41 -4.65
C PRO A 29 -8.81 -7.33 -3.64
N THR A 30 -9.76 -6.46 -3.32
CA THR A 30 -9.61 -5.37 -2.36
C THR A 30 -10.38 -5.65 -1.07
N LEU A 31 -9.87 -5.12 0.03
CA LEU A 31 -10.55 -5.10 1.32
C LEU A 31 -11.21 -3.72 1.55
N PRO A 32 -12.35 -3.66 2.22
CA PRO A 32 -12.87 -2.38 2.68
C PRO A 32 -11.90 -1.73 3.67
N VAL A 33 -11.70 -0.43 3.56
CA VAL A 33 -10.83 0.31 4.48
C VAL A 33 -11.56 0.48 5.81
N THR A 34 -11.13 -0.30 6.80
CA THR A 34 -11.66 -0.28 8.17
C THR A 34 -10.49 -0.41 9.15
N ALA A 35 -10.64 0.07 10.39
CA ALA A 35 -9.64 -0.11 11.41
C ALA A 35 -9.25 -1.59 11.59
N ALA A 36 -10.23 -2.51 11.50
CA ALA A 36 -9.99 -3.95 11.60
C ALA A 36 -9.09 -4.48 10.47
N ASN A 37 -9.28 -4.01 9.24
CA ASN A 37 -8.46 -4.42 8.10
C ASN A 37 -7.09 -3.72 8.06
N LEU A 38 -6.94 -2.57 8.74
CA LEU A 38 -5.65 -1.92 8.95
C LEU A 38 -4.85 -2.56 10.09
N ASN A 39 -5.49 -3.30 10.99
CA ASN A 39 -4.83 -3.90 12.16
C ASN A 39 -3.61 -4.74 11.79
N GLY A 40 -2.54 -4.64 12.57
CA GLY A 40 -1.27 -5.35 12.36
C GLY A 40 -0.15 -4.46 11.87
N THR A 41 0.93 -5.08 11.40
CA THR A 41 2.19 -4.39 11.08
C THR A 41 2.34 -4.17 9.59
N TRP A 42 2.79 -2.98 9.24
CA TRP A 42 3.01 -2.53 7.87
C TRP A 42 4.41 -1.93 7.73
N GLN A 43 5.05 -2.22 6.62
CA GLN A 43 6.33 -1.63 6.24
C GLN A 43 6.12 -0.67 5.08
N LEU A 44 6.68 0.52 5.15
CA LEU A 44 6.77 1.43 4.01
C LEU A 44 7.72 0.81 2.97
N ALA A 45 7.15 0.42 1.83
CA ALA A 45 7.87 -0.24 0.74
C ALA A 45 8.38 0.76 -0.29
N GLU A 46 7.55 1.74 -0.63
CA GLU A 46 7.86 2.77 -1.62
C GLU A 46 7.37 4.13 -1.13
N TRP A 47 8.15 5.18 -1.43
CA TRP A 47 7.76 6.56 -1.23
C TRP A 47 7.90 7.31 -2.55
N ASN A 48 6.81 7.96 -2.99
CA ASN A 48 6.74 8.66 -4.28
C ASN A 48 7.18 7.80 -5.47
N GLY A 49 6.74 6.53 -5.47
CA GLY A 49 7.04 5.57 -6.53
C GLY A 49 8.48 5.06 -6.55
N GLN A 50 9.27 5.37 -5.52
CA GLN A 50 10.65 4.89 -5.36
C GLN A 50 10.74 3.95 -4.16
N PRO A 51 11.46 2.82 -4.27
CA PRO A 51 11.72 1.95 -3.14
C PRO A 51 12.50 2.70 -2.06
N MET A 52 12.32 2.27 -0.81
CA MET A 52 13.06 2.84 0.32
C MET A 52 14.57 2.67 0.13
N THR A 53 15.31 3.72 0.42
CA THR A 53 16.79 3.72 0.33
C THR A 53 17.37 2.78 1.38
N GLU A 54 18.47 2.10 1.06
CA GLU A 54 19.17 1.23 2.00
C GLU A 54 19.49 1.95 3.32
N GLY A 55 19.18 1.31 4.44
CA GLY A 55 19.35 1.87 5.79
C GLY A 55 18.23 2.80 6.25
N THR A 56 17.24 3.09 5.39
CA THR A 56 16.02 3.82 5.77
C THR A 56 14.84 2.88 5.89
N TYR A 57 13.93 3.15 6.82
CA TYR A 57 12.73 2.36 7.03
C TYR A 57 11.64 3.12 7.77
N CYS A 58 10.41 2.65 7.58
CA CYS A 58 9.28 2.97 8.44
C CYS A 58 8.42 1.72 8.60
N TYR A 59 8.22 1.31 9.84
CA TYR A 59 7.27 0.26 10.23
C TYR A 59 6.22 0.89 11.11
N ILE A 60 4.95 0.62 10.84
CA ILE A 60 3.84 1.04 11.67
C ILE A 60 2.99 -0.17 12.05
N THR A 61 2.68 -0.31 13.32
CA THR A 61 1.79 -1.36 13.83
C THR A 61 0.52 -0.72 14.39
N PHE A 62 -0.63 -1.06 13.82
CA PHE A 62 -1.92 -0.58 14.29
C PHE A 62 -2.58 -1.55 15.24
N ASN A 63 -3.08 -1.04 16.36
CA ASN A 63 -4.00 -1.73 17.26
C ASN A 63 -5.41 -1.18 17.04
N CYS A 64 -6.22 -1.91 16.28
CA CYS A 64 -7.56 -1.46 15.92
C CYS A 64 -8.56 -1.41 17.09
N ARG A 65 -8.30 -2.13 18.18
CA ARG A 65 -9.18 -2.16 19.34
C ARG A 65 -9.05 -0.87 20.16
N GLU A 66 -7.84 -0.35 20.26
CA GLU A 66 -7.50 0.82 21.07
C GLU A 66 -7.36 2.08 20.21
N LEU A 67 -7.35 1.93 18.87
CA LEU A 67 -7.06 2.99 17.90
C LEU A 67 -5.70 3.65 18.17
N THR A 68 -4.70 2.83 18.49
CA THR A 68 -3.33 3.28 18.74
C THR A 68 -2.38 2.72 17.70
N PHE A 69 -1.22 3.35 17.55
CA PHE A 69 -0.14 2.86 16.73
C PHE A 69 1.20 2.89 17.46
N GLU A 70 2.09 2.01 17.00
CA GLU A 70 3.51 2.04 17.29
C GLU A 70 4.26 2.18 15.98
N MET A 71 5.28 3.03 15.94
CA MET A 71 6.05 3.29 14.73
C MET A 71 7.55 3.21 15.02
N TYR A 72 8.27 2.52 14.15
CA TYR A 72 9.72 2.50 14.09
C TYR A 72 10.15 3.12 12.79
N GLN A 73 10.87 4.23 12.84
CA GLN A 73 11.28 4.92 11.63
C GLN A 73 12.73 5.41 11.70
N LYS A 74 13.36 5.37 10.52
CA LYS A 74 14.68 5.96 10.26
C LYS A 74 14.66 6.46 8.83
N PHE A 75 14.61 7.77 8.67
CA PHE A 75 14.70 8.42 7.35
C PHE A 75 16.09 9.04 7.19
N ASP A 76 16.19 10.33 6.99
CA ASP A 76 17.45 11.04 6.80
C ASP A 76 18.29 11.26 8.08
N SER A 77 17.89 10.63 9.17
CA SER A 77 18.58 10.74 10.46
C SER A 77 19.54 9.57 10.69
N MET A 78 20.59 9.79 11.46
CA MET A 78 21.47 8.73 11.93
C MET A 78 20.81 7.85 13.00
N TYR A 79 19.67 8.26 13.54
CA TYR A 79 19.03 7.64 14.68
C TYR A 79 17.71 6.98 14.30
N ALA A 80 17.50 5.77 14.78
CA ALA A 80 16.22 5.10 14.79
C ALA A 80 15.29 5.74 15.82
N ARG A 81 14.01 5.91 15.49
CA ARG A 81 13.02 6.45 16.42
C ARG A 81 11.90 5.44 16.64
N TYR A 82 11.55 5.24 17.90
CA TYR A 82 10.33 4.57 18.31
C TYR A 82 9.32 5.62 18.77
N ILE A 83 8.16 5.61 18.19
CA ILE A 83 7.10 6.60 18.38
C ILE A 83 5.79 5.86 18.60
N THR A 84 4.97 6.38 19.51
CA THR A 84 3.61 5.88 19.75
C THR A 84 2.60 7.00 19.61
N GLY A 85 1.34 6.62 19.45
CA GLY A 85 0.25 7.57 19.33
C GLY A 85 -1.09 6.91 19.11
N SER A 86 -2.08 7.73 18.84
CA SER A 86 -3.43 7.32 18.45
C SER A 86 -3.73 7.70 17.02
N PHE A 87 -4.68 7.00 16.39
CA PHE A 87 -5.13 7.32 15.05
C PHE A 87 -6.66 7.35 14.97
N SER A 88 -7.17 8.08 14.01
CA SER A 88 -8.58 8.04 13.61
C SER A 88 -8.71 7.62 12.16
N LEU A 89 -9.85 7.07 11.79
CA LEU A 89 -10.21 6.72 10.44
C LEU A 89 -11.61 7.24 10.15
N GLU A 90 -11.71 8.19 9.24
CA GLU A 90 -12.96 8.83 8.86
C GLU A 90 -13.31 8.53 7.41
N ASN A 91 -14.60 8.44 7.11
CA ASN A 91 -15.10 8.31 5.74
C ASN A 91 -15.54 9.69 5.23
N ASP A 92 -14.67 10.32 4.46
CA ASP A 92 -14.98 11.58 3.76
C ASP A 92 -15.85 11.28 2.53
N PRO A 93 -16.98 11.98 2.32
CA PRO A 93 -17.91 11.71 1.21
C PRO A 93 -17.31 11.96 -0.17
N TYR A 94 -16.20 12.69 -0.28
CA TYR A 94 -15.55 13.06 -1.55
C TYR A 94 -14.21 12.37 -1.75
N LEU A 95 -13.45 12.14 -0.67
CA LEU A 95 -12.09 11.61 -0.70
C LEU A 95 -12.01 10.11 -0.34
N GLY A 96 -13.09 9.55 0.23
CA GLY A 96 -13.08 8.21 0.76
C GLY A 96 -12.52 8.14 2.19
N TYR A 97 -11.77 7.11 2.51
CA TYR A 97 -11.27 6.91 3.86
C TYR A 97 -10.00 7.71 4.12
N VAL A 98 -10.05 8.56 5.13
CA VAL A 98 -8.93 9.40 5.58
C VAL A 98 -8.45 8.91 6.94
N ILE A 99 -7.16 8.65 7.07
CA ILE A 99 -6.49 8.31 8.32
C ILE A 99 -5.70 9.52 8.82
N SER A 100 -5.81 9.81 10.10
CA SER A 100 -5.09 10.87 10.80
C SER A 100 -4.46 10.31 12.05
N GLY A 101 -3.35 10.86 12.51
CA GLY A 101 -2.68 10.40 13.71
C GLY A 101 -2.18 11.53 14.58
N GLU A 102 -2.17 11.28 15.89
CA GLU A 102 -1.64 12.15 16.93
C GLU A 102 -0.55 11.41 17.70
N TYR A 103 0.62 12.04 17.86
CA TYR A 103 1.72 11.47 18.63
C TYR A 103 1.51 11.63 20.13
N ASP A 104 1.93 10.63 20.89
CA ASP A 104 1.89 10.71 22.36
C ASP A 104 2.79 11.84 22.90
N PHE A 105 2.54 12.19 24.16
CA PHE A 105 3.31 13.19 24.91
C PHE A 105 3.26 14.62 24.37
N GLY A 106 2.22 14.96 23.62
CA GLY A 106 2.03 16.31 23.08
C GLY A 106 3.02 16.65 21.95
N ASN A 107 3.52 15.65 21.24
CA ASN A 107 4.43 15.83 20.11
C ASN A 107 3.71 16.23 18.83
N GLY A 108 2.40 16.56 18.91
CA GLY A 108 1.59 17.03 17.79
C GLY A 108 1.00 15.91 16.96
N ASP A 109 0.49 16.31 15.81
CA ASP A 109 -0.17 15.43 14.84
C ASP A 109 0.83 14.93 13.80
N TRP A 110 0.41 13.95 12.99
CA TRP A 110 1.11 13.60 11.76
C TRP A 110 1.20 14.84 10.86
N ASN A 111 2.23 14.91 10.02
CA ASN A 111 2.42 16.04 9.12
C ASN A 111 1.23 16.24 8.17
N HIS A 112 0.57 15.14 7.79
CA HIS A 112 -0.57 15.11 6.89
C HIS A 112 -1.64 14.13 7.41
N ASP A 113 -2.88 14.40 7.03
CA ASP A 113 -3.91 13.37 6.94
C ASP A 113 -3.72 12.62 5.62
N TYR A 114 -4.00 11.33 5.59
CA TYR A 114 -3.78 10.51 4.39
C TYR A 114 -5.05 9.84 3.92
N ILE A 115 -5.28 9.91 2.60
CA ILE A 115 -6.33 9.14 1.93
C ILE A 115 -5.79 7.71 1.76
N VAL A 116 -6.54 6.72 2.26
CA VAL A 116 -6.19 5.30 2.18
C VAL A 116 -6.89 4.66 1.00
N THR A 117 -6.13 4.14 0.05
CA THR A 117 -6.62 3.42 -1.12
C THR A 117 -5.92 2.08 -1.31
N ASP A 118 -6.38 1.28 -2.25
CA ASP A 118 -5.77 0.02 -2.68
C ASP A 118 -5.37 -0.90 -1.52
N LEU A 119 -6.25 -0.98 -0.50
CA LEU A 119 -6.09 -1.96 0.55
C LEU A 119 -6.41 -3.33 -0.02
N LEU A 120 -5.38 -4.09 -0.39
CA LEU A 120 -5.49 -5.36 -1.09
C LEU A 120 -5.48 -6.55 -0.13
N GLU A 121 -6.19 -7.62 -0.47
CA GLU A 121 -6.10 -8.89 0.25
C GLU A 121 -4.68 -9.46 0.27
N SER A 122 -3.88 -9.17 -0.75
CA SER A 122 -2.47 -9.53 -0.83
C SER A 122 -1.58 -8.83 0.21
N GLY A 123 -2.11 -7.84 0.93
CA GLY A 123 -1.40 -7.13 1.98
C GLY A 123 -0.63 -5.92 1.48
N SER A 124 -1.22 -5.10 0.63
CA SER A 124 -0.67 -3.77 0.33
C SER A 124 -1.73 -2.69 0.51
N MET A 125 -1.30 -1.46 0.71
CA MET A 125 -2.15 -0.27 0.72
C MET A 125 -1.37 0.95 0.27
N ILE A 126 -2.08 1.95 -0.23
CA ILE A 126 -1.52 3.25 -0.62
C ILE A 126 -2.08 4.33 0.29
N TRP A 127 -1.22 5.22 0.72
CA TRP A 127 -1.55 6.46 1.41
C TRP A 127 -1.14 7.64 0.53
N THR A 128 -2.06 8.55 0.28
CA THR A 128 -1.79 9.82 -0.41
C THR A 128 -2.08 10.96 0.55
N ALA A 129 -1.16 11.89 0.74
CA ALA A 129 -1.40 13.03 1.59
C ALA A 129 -2.59 13.84 1.06
N LYS A 130 -3.48 14.26 1.97
CA LYS A 130 -4.72 14.96 1.61
C LYS A 130 -4.47 16.34 0.99
N ASP A 131 -3.36 16.93 1.31
CA ASP A 131 -2.93 18.28 0.91
C ASP A 131 -1.76 18.29 -0.08
N ASP A 132 -1.24 17.11 -0.46
CA ASP A 132 -0.19 16.97 -1.49
C ASP A 132 -0.35 15.64 -2.25
N ASP A 133 -0.94 15.69 -3.43
CA ASP A 133 -1.15 14.51 -4.28
C ASP A 133 0.16 13.84 -4.75
N ASN A 134 1.31 14.47 -4.54
CA ASN A 134 2.62 13.90 -4.88
C ASN A 134 3.25 13.17 -3.71
N ASP A 135 2.78 13.36 -2.48
CA ASP A 135 3.23 12.59 -1.33
C ASP A 135 2.43 11.29 -1.23
N VAL A 136 2.99 10.25 -1.85
CA VAL A 136 2.38 8.94 -1.97
C VAL A 136 3.26 7.88 -1.31
N SER A 137 2.72 7.19 -0.34
CA SER A 137 3.35 6.11 0.41
C SER A 137 2.68 4.77 0.11
N LYS A 138 3.45 3.77 -0.27
CA LYS A 138 2.97 2.41 -0.45
C LYS A 138 3.48 1.51 0.67
N TYR A 139 2.55 0.93 1.39
CA TYR A 139 2.83 0.02 2.48
C TYR A 139 2.61 -1.43 2.07
N ALA A 140 3.45 -2.31 2.59
CA ALA A 140 3.30 -3.75 2.51
C ALA A 140 3.08 -4.33 3.92
N ARG A 141 2.12 -5.25 4.05
CA ARG A 141 1.87 -5.94 5.31
C ARG A 141 3.03 -6.88 5.63
N CYS A 142 3.46 -6.88 6.88
CA CYS A 142 4.46 -7.82 7.37
C CYS A 142 3.98 -8.48 8.68
N GLU A 143 4.60 -9.58 9.04
CA GLU A 143 4.21 -10.33 10.23
C GLU A 143 4.51 -9.54 11.52
N LYS A 144 5.69 -8.91 11.58
CA LYS A 144 6.16 -8.10 12.71
C LYS A 144 7.29 -7.18 12.29
N VAL A 145 7.58 -6.20 13.14
CA VAL A 145 8.81 -5.41 13.03
C VAL A 145 10.02 -6.32 13.24
N PRO A 146 11.07 -6.27 12.41
CA PRO A 146 12.30 -7.02 12.62
C PRO A 146 12.96 -6.70 13.97
N GLU A 147 13.47 -7.72 14.66
CA GLU A 147 14.09 -7.56 15.97
C GLU A 147 15.27 -6.60 15.95
N SER A 148 16.07 -6.61 14.88
CA SER A 148 17.19 -5.68 14.70
C SER A 148 16.78 -4.21 14.70
N ILE A 149 15.61 -3.90 14.14
CA ILE A 149 15.03 -2.54 14.14
C ILE A 149 14.60 -2.13 15.56
N ILE A 150 13.99 -3.08 16.29
CA ILE A 150 13.56 -2.84 17.67
C ILE A 150 14.78 -2.59 18.58
N GLU A 151 15.84 -3.38 18.40
CA GLU A 151 17.09 -3.23 19.16
C GLU A 151 17.80 -1.93 18.83
N GLU A 152 17.88 -1.55 17.55
CA GLU A 152 18.46 -0.28 17.11
C GLU A 152 17.74 0.91 17.76
N ALA A 153 16.41 0.93 17.71
CA ALA A 153 15.63 2.01 18.32
C ALA A 153 15.72 2.08 19.86
N LYS A 154 16.08 0.99 20.52
CA LYS A 154 16.36 0.99 21.96
C LYS A 154 17.74 1.56 22.26
N ALA A 155 18.75 1.21 21.46
CA ALA A 155 20.12 1.67 21.63
C ALA A 155 20.26 3.20 21.43
N ASP A 156 19.45 3.75 20.53
CA ASP A 156 19.48 5.20 20.22
C ASP A 156 18.76 6.06 21.29
N LYS A 157 18.12 5.43 22.29
CA LYS A 157 17.47 6.14 23.42
C LYS A 157 18.39 6.43 24.59
N ASP A 158 19.52 5.73 24.69
CA ASP A 158 20.52 5.85 25.77
C ASP A 158 21.64 6.84 25.39
#